data_293633b7c9ddb160354ab1a966d5372c
#
_entry.id   293633b7c9ddb160354ab1a966d5372c
#
_cell.length_a   1.000
_cell.length_b   1.000
_cell.length_c   1.000
_cell.angle_alpha   90.00
_cell.angle_beta   90.00
_cell.angle_gamma   90.00
#
_symmetry.space_group_name_H-M   'P 1'
#
loop_
_entity.id
_entity.type
_entity.pdbx_description
1 polymer ?
#
loop_
_entity_poly.entity_id
_entity_poly.type
_entity_poly.pdbx_seq_one_letter_code
_entity_poly.pdbx_strand_id
1 'polypeptide(L)'
;MTRRRALEGALGVAATAVAVPALSGVASAHFPAELDIDIQPDNAENFIDLAAHDAVRVAVHPSTFRNGDGETTTFDPTEETVRYRFGSRYAVRDGNGARPIDDGEVVQLDSGHGESHDALVLEFPVDETGLDGGEETAWLYWERDDSGDHGYAGVDSVRVYGTDGPNRELLDLLRQVLDGGREE
;
A
#
# COMPACT_ATOMS: atom_id res chain seq x y z
N MET A 1 -15.02 -43.85 -74.31
CA MET A 1 -15.94 -44.62 -73.46
C MET A 1 -15.15 -45.01 -72.21
N THR A 2 -15.44 -44.52 -71.04
CA THR A 2 -15.48 -45.15 -69.73
C THR A 2 -15.37 -44.11 -68.66
N ARG A 3 -16.40 -43.89 -67.94
CA ARG A 3 -16.56 -42.95 -66.84
C ARG A 3 -15.89 -43.54 -65.59
N ARG A 4 -15.04 -42.77 -64.92
CA ARG A 4 -14.65 -43.02 -63.55
C ARG A 4 -15.09 -41.85 -62.69
N ARG A 5 -16.01 -42.15 -61.81
CA ARG A 5 -16.43 -41.28 -60.73
C ARG A 5 -15.37 -41.35 -59.66
N ALA A 6 -14.81 -40.19 -59.26
CA ALA A 6 -14.07 -40.03 -58.03
C ALA A 6 -15.00 -39.37 -57.00
N LEU A 7 -15.27 -40.09 -55.93
CA LEU A 7 -15.89 -39.55 -54.73
C LEU A 7 -14.78 -38.81 -53.93
N GLU A 8 -14.86 -37.53 -53.86
CA GLU A 8 -14.09 -36.79 -52.88
C GLU A 8 -14.98 -36.50 -51.69
N GLY A 9 -14.67 -37.20 -50.58
CA GLY A 9 -15.29 -36.98 -49.29
C GLY A 9 -14.71 -35.73 -48.65
N ALA A 10 -15.55 -34.73 -48.49
CA ALA A 10 -15.20 -33.55 -47.69
C ALA A 10 -15.32 -33.89 -46.19
N LEU A 11 -14.20 -34.04 -45.51
CA LEU A 11 -14.14 -34.09 -44.07
C LEU A 11 -14.26 -32.64 -43.54
N GLY A 12 -15.46 -32.27 -43.10
CA GLY A 12 -15.69 -31.03 -42.39
C GLY A 12 -15.08 -31.10 -40.99
N VAL A 13 -13.99 -30.38 -40.78
CA VAL A 13 -13.46 -30.13 -39.44
C VAL A 13 -14.32 -29.04 -38.81
N ALA A 14 -15.22 -29.43 -37.91
CA ALA A 14 -15.91 -28.48 -37.05
C ALA A 14 -14.90 -27.90 -36.04
N ALA A 15 -14.44 -26.71 -36.32
CA ALA A 15 -13.70 -25.93 -35.34
C ALA A 15 -14.66 -25.46 -34.24
N THR A 16 -14.71 -26.19 -33.15
CA THR A 16 -15.32 -25.69 -31.90
C THR A 16 -14.51 -24.53 -31.41
N ALA A 17 -14.97 -23.30 -31.66
CA ALA A 17 -14.47 -22.11 -31.02
C ALA A 17 -14.81 -22.22 -29.52
N VAL A 18 -13.82 -22.58 -28.71
CA VAL A 18 -13.90 -22.44 -27.28
C VAL A 18 -13.87 -20.93 -27.02
N ALA A 19 -15.03 -20.36 -26.73
CA ALA A 19 -15.11 -19.00 -26.19
C ALA A 19 -14.43 -19.00 -24.82
N VAL A 20 -13.19 -18.59 -24.79
CA VAL A 20 -12.52 -18.24 -23.54
C VAL A 20 -13.29 -17.04 -23.00
N PRO A 21 -13.94 -17.13 -21.81
CA PRO A 21 -14.52 -15.95 -21.20
C PRO A 21 -13.34 -14.99 -21.02
N ALA A 22 -13.39 -13.84 -21.69
CA ALA A 22 -12.55 -12.72 -21.36
C ALA A 22 -12.80 -12.47 -19.88
N LEU A 23 -11.84 -12.87 -19.06
CA LEU A 23 -11.75 -12.38 -17.70
C LEU A 23 -11.66 -10.86 -17.88
N SER A 24 -12.81 -10.22 -17.73
CA SER A 24 -12.87 -8.77 -17.56
C SER A 24 -11.93 -8.51 -16.42
N GLY A 25 -10.71 -8.08 -16.77
CA GLY A 25 -9.76 -7.66 -15.78
C GLY A 25 -10.50 -6.68 -14.90
N VAL A 26 -10.73 -7.06 -13.65
CA VAL A 26 -10.91 -6.09 -12.62
C VAL A 26 -9.77 -5.12 -12.86
N ALA A 27 -10.09 -3.92 -13.30
CA ALA A 27 -9.13 -2.84 -13.32
C ALA A 27 -8.63 -2.78 -11.88
N SER A 28 -7.52 -3.46 -11.63
CA SER A 28 -6.74 -3.23 -10.44
C SER A 28 -6.46 -1.74 -10.55
N ALA A 29 -7.14 -0.95 -9.76
CA ALA A 29 -6.80 0.44 -9.61
C ALA A 29 -5.31 0.42 -9.29
N HIS A 30 -4.49 0.66 -10.29
CA HIS A 30 -3.09 0.91 -10.10
C HIS A 30 -3.10 2.21 -9.31
N PHE A 31 -2.79 2.11 -8.03
CA PHE A 31 -2.30 3.25 -7.28
C PHE A 31 -0.81 3.33 -7.62
N PRO A 32 -0.41 4.08 -8.63
CA PRO A 32 1.00 4.32 -8.84
C PRO A 32 1.51 5.02 -7.60
N ALA A 33 2.59 4.51 -7.03
CA ALA A 33 3.27 5.18 -5.92
C ALA A 33 3.98 6.40 -6.51
N GLU A 34 3.34 7.55 -6.38
CA GLU A 34 3.75 8.84 -6.96
C GLU A 34 4.26 9.78 -5.87
N LEU A 35 3.77 9.61 -4.63
CA LEU A 35 4.20 10.39 -3.49
C LEU A 35 5.47 9.79 -2.89
N ASP A 36 6.41 10.65 -2.56
CA ASP A 36 7.59 10.34 -1.76
C ASP A 36 7.22 10.46 -0.28
N ILE A 37 7.30 9.35 0.44
CA ILE A 37 6.93 9.28 1.85
C ILE A 37 8.00 8.56 2.65
N ASP A 38 8.14 8.95 3.92
CA ASP A 38 8.99 8.30 4.91
C ASP A 38 8.17 7.98 6.17
N ILE A 39 8.01 6.69 6.45
CA ILE A 39 7.25 6.20 7.59
C ILE A 39 8.19 6.11 8.78
N GLN A 40 7.82 6.72 9.91
CA GLN A 40 8.66 6.84 11.10
C GLN A 40 10.02 7.51 10.79
N PRO A 41 10.04 8.75 10.31
CA PRO A 41 11.23 9.43 9.77
C PRO A 41 12.42 9.49 10.75
N ASP A 42 12.18 9.27 12.02
CA ASP A 42 13.21 9.17 13.06
C ASP A 42 13.73 7.74 13.30
N ASN A 43 13.22 6.75 12.55
CA ASN A 43 13.51 5.32 12.74
C ASN A 43 13.84 4.62 11.43
N ALA A 44 15.11 4.41 11.15
CA ALA A 44 15.59 3.79 9.90
C ALA A 44 15.05 2.37 9.60
N GLU A 45 14.42 1.70 10.55
CA GLU A 45 13.79 0.40 10.36
C GLU A 45 12.28 0.50 10.13
N ASN A 46 11.69 1.70 10.20
CA ASN A 46 10.26 1.96 10.04
C ASN A 46 9.41 1.01 10.89
N PHE A 47 9.83 0.85 12.14
CA PHE A 47 9.25 -0.12 13.06
C PHE A 47 7.91 0.37 13.62
N ILE A 48 6.87 -0.46 13.49
CA ILE A 48 5.53 -0.21 14.04
C ILE A 48 5.16 -1.36 14.96
N ASP A 49 4.95 -1.06 16.24
CA ASP A 49 4.42 -2.00 17.22
C ASP A 49 2.94 -1.67 17.49
N LEU A 50 2.03 -2.52 16.96
CA LEU A 50 0.59 -2.33 17.06
C LEU A 50 0.05 -2.37 18.49
N ALA A 51 0.83 -2.88 19.44
CA ALA A 51 0.45 -2.95 20.85
C ALA A 51 1.02 -1.82 21.71
N ALA A 52 2.08 -1.18 21.24
CA ALA A 52 2.83 -0.19 22.01
C ALA A 52 2.74 1.24 21.45
N HIS A 53 2.50 1.37 20.15
CA HIS A 53 2.36 2.67 19.52
C HIS A 53 0.89 3.09 19.46
N ASP A 54 0.58 4.29 19.92
CA ASP A 54 -0.75 4.89 19.77
C ASP A 54 -0.94 5.48 18.37
N ALA A 55 0.16 5.99 17.77
CA ALA A 55 0.15 6.59 16.45
C ALA A 55 1.42 6.25 15.64
N VAL A 56 1.32 6.38 14.32
CA VAL A 56 2.43 6.30 13.36
C VAL A 56 2.65 7.66 12.75
N ARG A 57 3.91 8.10 12.72
CA ARG A 57 4.32 9.32 12.03
C ARG A 57 4.69 9.02 10.59
N VAL A 58 4.23 9.86 9.67
CA VAL A 58 4.55 9.76 8.24
C VAL A 58 4.94 11.13 7.74
N ALA A 59 6.16 11.26 7.21
CA ALA A 59 6.58 12.42 6.48
C ALA A 59 6.19 12.29 5.01
N VAL A 60 5.63 13.35 4.44
CA VAL A 60 5.31 13.46 3.02
C VAL A 60 6.21 14.52 2.42
N HIS A 61 7.01 14.14 1.43
CA HIS A 61 7.97 15.00 0.77
C HIS A 61 7.40 15.60 -0.52
N PRO A 62 7.89 16.77 -0.94
CA PRO A 62 7.60 17.28 -2.27
C PRO A 62 8.01 16.27 -3.34
N SER A 63 7.13 15.99 -4.28
CA SER A 63 7.32 14.94 -5.29
C SER A 63 7.10 15.49 -6.69
N THR A 64 7.87 14.98 -7.66
CA THR A 64 7.66 15.30 -9.08
C THR A 64 7.57 14.00 -9.86
N PHE A 65 6.43 13.77 -10.51
CA PHE A 65 6.12 12.54 -11.22
C PHE A 65 5.37 12.81 -12.53
N ARG A 66 5.16 11.76 -13.33
CA ARG A 66 4.29 11.84 -14.51
C ARG A 66 2.92 11.32 -14.17
N ASN A 67 1.91 12.15 -14.37
CA ASN A 67 0.51 11.77 -14.18
C ASN A 67 0.03 10.78 -15.26
N GLY A 68 -1.21 10.29 -15.14
CA GLY A 68 -1.81 9.34 -16.08
C GLY A 68 -1.92 9.83 -17.51
N ASP A 69 -1.85 11.16 -17.75
CA ASP A 69 -1.87 11.80 -19.05
C ASP A 69 -0.45 11.99 -19.62
N GLY A 70 0.58 11.59 -18.87
CA GLY A 70 1.99 11.71 -19.25
C GLY A 70 2.58 13.11 -19.03
N GLU A 71 1.87 14.00 -18.38
CA GLU A 71 2.35 15.33 -18.00
C GLU A 71 3.15 15.28 -16.71
N THR A 72 4.15 16.13 -16.58
CA THR A 72 4.91 16.28 -15.34
C THR A 72 4.09 17.07 -14.35
N THR A 73 3.84 16.48 -13.18
CA THR A 73 3.11 17.08 -12.06
C THR A 73 4.06 17.21 -10.88
N THR A 74 4.05 18.36 -10.22
CA THR A 74 4.71 18.57 -8.93
C THR A 74 3.62 18.59 -7.84
N PHE A 75 3.86 17.86 -6.78
CA PHE A 75 3.03 17.80 -5.57
C PHE A 75 3.84 18.37 -4.40
N ASP A 76 3.34 19.42 -3.80
CA ASP A 76 3.90 20.00 -2.58
C ASP A 76 2.90 19.76 -1.42
N PRO A 77 3.21 18.85 -0.48
CA PRO A 77 2.29 18.51 0.59
C PRO A 77 1.99 19.67 1.54
N THR A 78 2.84 20.70 1.57
CA THR A 78 2.64 21.88 2.44
C THR A 78 1.64 22.88 1.86
N GLU A 79 1.35 22.81 0.56
CA GLU A 79 0.39 23.66 -0.13
C GLU A 79 -0.98 22.97 -0.34
N GLU A 80 -1.06 21.65 -0.11
CA GLU A 80 -2.25 20.86 -0.35
C GLU A 80 -3.14 20.72 0.89
N THR A 81 -4.43 20.48 0.65
CA THR A 81 -5.36 20.20 1.75
C THR A 81 -5.04 18.85 2.40
N VAL A 82 -5.05 18.78 3.73
CA VAL A 82 -4.80 17.55 4.49
C VAL A 82 -5.98 16.59 4.34
N ARG A 83 -5.90 15.72 3.34
CA ARG A 83 -6.89 14.68 3.01
C ARG A 83 -6.18 13.36 2.78
N TYR A 84 -5.56 12.82 3.83
CA TYR A 84 -4.78 11.60 3.74
C TYR A 84 -5.50 10.42 4.37
N ARG A 85 -5.19 9.21 3.88
CA ARG A 85 -5.50 7.92 4.51
C ARG A 85 -4.22 7.10 4.57
N PHE A 86 -3.95 6.47 5.68
CA PHE A 86 -2.75 5.66 5.89
C PHE A 86 -3.11 4.28 6.42
N GLY A 87 -2.37 3.26 6.00
CA GLY A 87 -2.51 1.92 6.52
C GLY A 87 -2.13 0.81 5.56
N SER A 88 -2.73 -0.36 5.77
CA SER A 88 -2.53 -1.49 4.87
C SER A 88 -3.03 -1.16 3.46
N ARG A 89 -2.44 -1.82 2.46
CA ARG A 89 -2.88 -1.64 1.07
C ARG A 89 -4.37 -1.88 0.88
N TYR A 90 -4.90 -2.88 1.58
CA TYR A 90 -6.32 -3.23 1.47
C TYR A 90 -7.21 -2.15 2.07
N ALA A 91 -6.88 -1.67 3.28
CA ALA A 91 -7.64 -0.62 3.94
C ALA A 91 -7.68 0.65 3.08
N VAL A 92 -6.53 1.12 2.63
CA VAL A 92 -6.42 2.35 1.81
C VAL A 92 -7.17 2.21 0.48
N ARG A 93 -7.03 1.08 -0.20
CA ARG A 93 -7.72 0.84 -1.49
C ARG A 93 -9.24 0.80 -1.35
N ASP A 94 -9.74 0.24 -0.26
CA ASP A 94 -11.18 0.09 -0.04
C ASP A 94 -11.82 1.36 0.56
N GLY A 95 -11.09 2.49 0.57
CA GLY A 95 -11.57 3.77 1.06
C GLY A 95 -11.50 3.93 2.58
N ASN A 96 -10.86 2.98 3.24
CA ASN A 96 -10.60 2.95 4.68
C ASN A 96 -9.15 3.38 4.99
N GLY A 97 -8.69 3.08 6.18
CA GLY A 97 -7.40 3.49 6.71
C GLY A 97 -7.51 4.68 7.64
N ALA A 98 -6.48 4.85 8.45
CA ALA A 98 -6.43 5.91 9.45
C ALA A 98 -6.43 7.30 8.78
N ARG A 99 -7.17 8.23 9.38
CA ARG A 99 -7.09 9.65 9.04
C ARG A 99 -6.08 10.34 9.94
N PRO A 100 -5.43 11.43 9.47
CA PRO A 100 -4.53 12.19 10.34
C PRO A 100 -5.25 12.67 11.60
N ILE A 101 -4.54 12.69 12.72
CA ILE A 101 -5.06 13.18 14.02
C ILE A 101 -5.34 14.69 13.94
N ASP A 102 -4.49 15.41 13.18
CA ASP A 102 -4.57 16.86 12.98
C ASP A 102 -4.05 17.25 11.59
N ASP A 103 -3.86 18.54 11.35
CA ASP A 103 -3.37 19.06 10.07
C ASP A 103 -1.85 18.85 9.84
N GLY A 104 -1.17 18.23 10.79
CA GLY A 104 0.27 17.94 10.72
C GLY A 104 1.17 19.15 11.00
N GLU A 105 2.48 18.90 10.91
CA GLU A 105 3.54 19.88 11.13
C GLU A 105 4.46 19.93 9.91
N VAL A 106 4.81 21.14 9.47
CA VAL A 106 5.86 21.35 8.45
C VAL A 106 7.21 21.31 9.11
N VAL A 107 8.06 20.37 8.71
CA VAL A 107 9.38 20.12 9.28
C VAL A 107 10.43 20.17 8.18
N GLN A 108 11.58 20.79 8.43
CA GLN A 108 12.73 20.69 7.54
C GLN A 108 13.43 19.34 7.74
N LEU A 109 13.45 18.53 6.68
CA LEU A 109 14.15 17.25 6.66
C LEU A 109 15.32 17.29 5.66
N ASP A 110 16.38 16.58 6.00
CA ASP A 110 17.56 16.46 5.13
C ASP A 110 17.35 15.34 4.10
N SER A 111 17.50 15.65 2.82
CA SER A 111 17.34 14.69 1.71
C SER A 111 18.49 13.68 1.58
N GLY A 112 19.36 13.54 2.55
CA GLY A 112 20.53 12.65 2.50
C GLY A 112 21.61 13.05 1.47
N HIS A 113 21.33 14.05 0.63
CA HIS A 113 22.25 14.64 -0.34
C HIS A 113 22.74 16.04 0.03
N GLY A 114 22.41 16.48 1.25
CA GLY A 114 22.85 17.79 1.79
C GLY A 114 21.95 18.96 1.41
N GLU A 115 20.79 18.70 0.82
CA GLU A 115 19.73 19.68 0.61
C GLU A 115 18.61 19.40 1.61
N SER A 116 18.17 20.42 2.34
CA SER A 116 16.99 20.33 3.19
C SER A 116 15.76 20.84 2.43
N HIS A 117 14.63 20.22 2.66
CA HIS A 117 13.34 20.64 2.12
C HIS A 117 12.27 20.56 3.20
N ASP A 118 11.20 21.31 3.01
CA ASP A 118 10.05 21.26 3.89
C ASP A 118 9.22 20.02 3.56
N ALA A 119 8.93 19.19 4.57
CA ALA A 119 8.07 18.04 4.49
C ALA A 119 6.88 18.22 5.44
N LEU A 120 5.72 17.66 5.08
CA LEU A 120 4.56 17.61 5.98
C LEU A 120 4.61 16.31 6.79
N VAL A 121 4.71 16.42 8.11
CA VAL A 121 4.68 15.27 9.02
C VAL A 121 3.28 15.14 9.62
N LEU A 122 2.67 13.98 9.43
CA LEU A 122 1.33 13.64 9.89
C LEU A 122 1.39 12.49 10.89
N GLU A 123 0.45 12.47 11.83
CA GLU A 123 0.27 11.37 12.78
C GLU A 123 -1.05 10.64 12.52
N PHE A 124 -0.99 9.31 12.50
CA PHE A 124 -2.14 8.45 12.22
C PHE A 124 -2.38 7.46 13.35
N PRO A 125 -3.62 7.32 13.89
CA PRO A 125 -3.92 6.33 14.92
C PRO A 125 -3.62 4.92 14.41
N VAL A 126 -2.83 4.15 15.16
CA VAL A 126 -2.40 2.79 14.77
C VAL A 126 -3.59 1.84 14.60
N ASP A 127 -4.57 1.91 15.48
CA ASP A 127 -5.73 1.03 15.51
C ASP A 127 -6.69 1.21 14.33
N GLU A 128 -6.58 2.34 13.59
CA GLU A 128 -7.38 2.62 12.40
C GLU A 128 -6.65 2.29 11.08
N THR A 129 -5.36 1.93 11.14
CA THR A 129 -4.55 1.69 9.93
C THR A 129 -4.92 0.42 9.18
N GLY A 130 -5.52 -0.55 9.86
CA GLY A 130 -5.74 -1.89 9.31
C GLY A 130 -4.45 -2.62 8.96
N LEU A 131 -3.33 -2.27 9.63
CA LEU A 131 -2.07 -3.00 9.53
C LEU A 131 -2.12 -4.26 10.39
N ASP A 132 -1.58 -5.35 9.86
CA ASP A 132 -1.42 -6.62 10.56
C ASP A 132 0.06 -6.92 10.83
N GLY A 133 0.30 -7.70 11.87
CA GLY A 133 1.66 -8.13 12.21
C GLY A 133 2.31 -8.94 11.09
N GLY A 134 3.50 -8.51 10.68
CA GLY A 134 4.26 -9.13 9.60
C GLY A 134 4.11 -8.45 8.24
N GLU A 135 3.33 -7.38 8.13
CA GLU A 135 3.33 -6.57 6.91
C GLU A 135 4.68 -5.87 6.73
N GLU A 136 5.15 -5.83 5.47
CA GLU A 136 6.44 -5.27 5.07
C GLU A 136 6.30 -3.95 4.31
N THR A 137 5.07 -3.51 4.02
CA THR A 137 4.78 -2.24 3.35
C THR A 137 3.53 -1.59 3.94
N ALA A 138 3.54 -0.26 4.05
CA ALA A 138 2.35 0.50 4.35
C ALA A 138 2.14 1.59 3.29
N TRP A 139 0.90 2.04 3.17
CA TRP A 139 0.46 2.90 2.09
C TRP A 139 -0.14 4.17 2.63
N LEU A 140 0.17 5.27 1.96
CA LEU A 140 -0.48 6.56 2.14
C LEU A 140 -1.23 6.89 0.85
N TYR A 141 -2.41 7.50 0.98
CA TYR A 141 -3.18 8.01 -0.14
C TYR A 141 -3.65 9.42 0.16
N TRP A 142 -3.34 10.35 -0.71
CA TRP A 142 -3.86 11.70 -0.68
C TRP A 142 -5.06 11.82 -1.63
N GLU A 143 -6.17 12.37 -1.14
CA GLU A 143 -7.41 12.55 -1.87
C GLU A 143 -7.48 13.95 -2.46
N ARG A 144 -7.63 14.03 -3.77
CA ARG A 144 -7.73 15.30 -4.48
C ARG A 144 -9.01 16.08 -4.12
N ASP A 145 -10.08 15.36 -3.85
CA ASP A 145 -11.39 15.90 -3.51
C ASP A 145 -12.13 15.01 -2.50
N ASP A 146 -13.30 15.44 -2.07
CA ASP A 146 -14.10 14.76 -1.05
C ASP A 146 -14.72 13.43 -1.52
N SER A 147 -14.66 13.09 -2.82
CA SER A 147 -15.13 11.80 -3.32
C SER A 147 -14.18 10.65 -2.93
N GLY A 148 -12.90 10.96 -2.75
CA GLY A 148 -11.85 9.97 -2.50
C GLY A 148 -11.50 9.08 -3.70
N ASP A 149 -12.12 9.32 -4.86
CA ASP A 149 -11.93 8.48 -6.06
C ASP A 149 -10.64 8.79 -6.81
N HIS A 150 -10.11 10.00 -6.64
CA HIS A 150 -8.94 10.49 -7.35
C HIS A 150 -7.91 11.05 -6.38
N GLY A 151 -6.65 10.72 -6.60
CA GLY A 151 -5.57 11.17 -5.75
C GLY A 151 -4.24 10.55 -6.13
N TYR A 152 -3.29 10.61 -5.21
CA TYR A 152 -1.95 10.08 -5.36
C TYR A 152 -1.62 9.17 -4.18
N ALA A 153 -0.88 8.10 -4.44
CA ALA A 153 -0.45 7.16 -3.42
C ALA A 153 1.06 7.26 -3.18
N GLY A 154 1.47 6.96 -1.96
CA GLY A 154 2.84 6.66 -1.57
C GLY A 154 2.92 5.29 -0.91
N VAL A 155 4.06 4.65 -0.98
CA VAL A 155 4.34 3.39 -0.31
C VAL A 155 5.75 3.42 0.25
N ASP A 156 5.90 2.89 1.45
CA ASP A 156 7.20 2.69 2.06
C ASP A 156 7.26 1.34 2.75
N SER A 157 8.49 0.87 2.97
CA SER A 157 8.77 -0.35 3.70
C SER A 157 8.53 -0.15 5.19
N VAL A 158 7.95 -1.15 5.85
CA VAL A 158 7.72 -1.14 7.30
C VAL A 158 8.06 -2.49 7.91
N ARG A 159 8.26 -2.50 9.23
CA ARG A 159 8.29 -3.71 10.04
C ARG A 159 7.20 -3.65 11.08
N VAL A 160 6.08 -4.31 10.78
CA VAL A 160 4.91 -4.31 11.66
C VAL A 160 4.96 -5.50 12.61
N TYR A 161 4.92 -5.21 13.90
CA TYR A 161 4.76 -6.19 14.97
C TYR A 161 3.36 -6.07 15.56
N GLY A 162 2.63 -7.17 15.57
CA GLY A 162 1.27 -7.21 16.07
C GLY A 162 1.06 -8.28 17.12
N THR A 163 -0.03 -8.15 17.86
CA THR A 163 -0.43 -9.10 18.89
C THR A 163 -0.89 -10.44 18.30
N ASP A 164 -1.19 -10.52 16.99
CA ASP A 164 -1.81 -11.69 16.35
C ASP A 164 -0.90 -12.40 15.31
N GLY A 165 0.36 -11.98 15.16
CA GLY A 165 1.32 -12.61 14.25
C GLY A 165 1.88 -13.94 14.75
N PRO A 166 2.54 -14.74 13.89
CA PRO A 166 3.16 -16.02 14.25
C PRO A 166 4.19 -15.93 15.39
N ASN A 167 4.63 -14.72 15.70
CA ASN A 167 5.54 -14.47 16.82
C ASN A 167 4.84 -14.46 18.19
N ARG A 168 3.52 -14.33 18.26
CA ARG A 168 2.77 -14.37 19.54
C ARG A 168 2.88 -15.73 20.18
N GLU A 169 2.67 -16.80 19.41
CA GLU A 169 2.82 -18.16 19.93
C GLU A 169 4.22 -18.39 20.48
N LEU A 170 5.25 -17.88 19.79
CA LEU A 170 6.64 -17.98 20.25
C LEU A 170 6.88 -17.17 21.52
N LEU A 171 6.34 -15.95 21.62
CA LEU A 171 6.46 -15.12 22.83
C LEU A 171 5.70 -15.71 24.00
N ASP A 172 4.51 -16.26 23.78
CA ASP A 172 3.73 -16.93 24.82
C ASP A 172 4.43 -18.23 25.28
N LEU A 173 5.05 -18.97 24.36
CA LEU A 173 5.85 -20.15 24.66
C LEU A 173 7.10 -19.78 25.47
N LEU A 174 7.79 -18.70 25.12
CA LEU A 174 8.94 -18.18 25.86
C LEU A 174 8.55 -17.70 27.26
N ARG A 175 7.42 -17.01 27.42
CA ARG A 175 6.89 -16.63 28.73
C ARG A 175 6.58 -17.85 29.57
N GLN A 176 5.91 -18.83 28.99
CA GLN A 176 5.56 -20.08 29.70
C GLN A 176 6.80 -20.84 30.17
N VAL A 177 7.88 -20.88 29.36
CA VAL A 177 9.16 -21.50 29.73
C VAL A 177 9.86 -20.71 30.85
N LEU A 178 9.81 -19.39 30.81
CA LEU A 178 10.44 -18.51 31.81
C LEU A 178 9.69 -18.51 33.14
N ASP A 179 8.37 -18.61 33.13
CA ASP A 179 7.54 -18.64 34.33
C ASP A 179 7.52 -20.05 34.95
N GLY A 180 7.56 -21.11 34.13
CA GLY A 180 7.63 -22.50 34.60
C GLY A 180 8.97 -22.90 35.26
N GLY A 181 10.02 -22.12 35.07
CA GLY A 181 11.35 -22.33 35.70
C GLY A 181 11.50 -21.73 37.11
N ARG A 182 10.46 -21.12 37.68
CA ARG A 182 10.50 -20.47 38.99
C ARG A 182 9.86 -21.28 40.14
N GLU A 183 9.38 -22.48 39.86
CA GLU A 183 8.73 -23.34 40.86
C GLU A 183 9.59 -24.56 41.28
N GLU A 184 10.89 -24.42 41.43
CA GLU A 184 11.73 -25.40 42.15
C GLU A 184 12.59 -24.73 43.23
#